data_23107b6b6339fa0752b440449f7adbd8
#
_entry.id   23107b6b6339fa0752b440449f7adbd8
#
_cell.length_a   1.000
_cell.length_b   1.000
_cell.length_c   1.000
_cell.angle_alpha   90.00
_cell.angle_beta   90.00
_cell.angle_gamma   90.00
#
_symmetry.space_group_name_H-M   'P 1'
#
loop_
_entity.id
_entity.type
_entity.pdbx_description
1 polymer ?
#
loop_
_entity_poly.entity_id
_entity_poly.type
_entity_poly.pdbx_seq_one_letter_code
_entity_poly.pdbx_strand_id
1 'polypeptide(L)'
;MPPPPLPHQVDLLERVLQTVREWQGERPPVVVFDLDATLFDNRPRTLEIIHEFVREVEEDDPELANKLLSLELGMVEYLLTDTLKACGVYRADRVKQVTNYWHERFFDDDYIACDVPFGGAPEYVRAIYAAGANVAYVTGRDVAGMLIGTVGKLRDEGFPIGVAGIELLLKPDEHMHDEAFKRGALPTLERVGEVIALFDNEPANCNLAKSLFPPCTVVQLETQKVPGAPVLADDVEVIADFRTS
;
A
#
# COMPACT_ATOMS: atom_id res chain seq x y z
N MET A 1 4.98 5.56 -22.09
CA MET A 1 5.83 4.67 -21.27
C MET A 1 6.16 5.43 -20.00
N PRO A 2 6.14 4.78 -18.84
CA PRO A 2 6.62 5.41 -17.61
C PRO A 2 8.11 5.80 -17.77
N PRO A 3 8.61 6.80 -17.03
CA PRO A 3 10.02 7.17 -17.05
C PRO A 3 10.88 5.98 -16.59
N PRO A 4 12.16 5.90 -16.98
CA PRO A 4 13.06 4.86 -16.49
C PRO A 4 13.25 4.98 -14.97
N PRO A 5 13.53 3.85 -14.27
CA PRO A 5 13.80 3.88 -12.85
C PRO A 5 15.03 4.73 -12.53
N LEU A 6 15.05 5.31 -11.34
CA LEU A 6 16.20 6.12 -10.88
C LEU A 6 17.39 5.18 -10.56
N PRO A 7 18.64 5.55 -10.93
CA PRO A 7 19.80 4.69 -10.68
C PRO A 7 19.94 4.26 -9.21
N HIS A 8 19.75 5.16 -8.24
CA HIS A 8 19.84 4.84 -6.82
C HIS A 8 18.75 3.84 -6.36
N GLN A 9 17.57 3.85 -6.97
CA GLN A 9 16.49 2.90 -6.72
C GLN A 9 16.91 1.49 -7.16
N VAL A 10 17.48 1.36 -8.36
CA VAL A 10 17.97 0.08 -8.87
C VAL A 10 19.04 -0.51 -7.95
N ASP A 11 20.03 0.32 -7.58
CA ASP A 11 21.13 -0.09 -6.69
C ASP A 11 20.60 -0.51 -5.30
N LEU A 12 19.60 0.21 -4.77
CA LEU A 12 18.98 -0.11 -3.48
C LEU A 12 18.26 -1.46 -3.52
N LEU A 13 17.37 -1.64 -4.50
CA LEU A 13 16.61 -2.86 -4.65
C LEU A 13 17.51 -4.10 -4.85
N GLU A 14 18.56 -3.94 -5.67
CA GLU A 14 19.56 -5.01 -5.88
C GLU A 14 20.34 -5.29 -4.59
N ARG A 15 20.73 -4.27 -3.83
CA ARG A 15 21.42 -4.43 -2.53
C ARG A 15 20.58 -5.22 -1.53
N VAL A 16 19.28 -4.92 -1.42
CA VAL A 16 18.38 -5.70 -0.55
C VAL A 16 18.28 -7.16 -1.01
N LEU A 17 18.11 -7.37 -2.31
CA LEU A 17 18.05 -8.72 -2.88
C LEU A 17 19.35 -9.50 -2.67
N GLN A 18 20.51 -8.84 -2.81
CA GLN A 18 21.81 -9.44 -2.56
C GLN A 18 22.00 -9.78 -1.07
N THR A 19 21.53 -8.92 -0.16
CA THR A 19 21.54 -9.22 1.29
C THR A 19 20.76 -10.50 1.59
N VAL A 20 19.61 -10.72 0.94
CA VAL A 20 18.85 -11.96 1.07
C VAL A 20 19.65 -13.17 0.55
N ARG A 21 20.25 -13.06 -0.66
CA ARG A 21 21.02 -14.17 -1.29
C ARG A 21 22.25 -14.58 -0.47
N GLU A 22 22.89 -13.62 0.16
CA GLU A 22 24.12 -13.81 0.95
C GLU A 22 23.86 -14.01 2.44
N TRP A 23 22.58 -14.11 2.84
CA TRP A 23 22.19 -14.21 4.24
C TRP A 23 22.85 -15.39 4.95
N GLN A 24 23.52 -15.12 6.07
CA GLN A 24 24.23 -16.10 6.90
C GLN A 24 23.72 -16.16 8.35
N GLY A 25 22.59 -15.47 8.65
CA GLY A 25 21.99 -15.50 9.97
C GLY A 25 21.46 -16.88 10.34
N GLU A 26 21.31 -17.13 11.65
CA GLU A 26 20.80 -18.40 12.17
C GLU A 26 19.31 -18.61 11.84
N ARG A 27 18.59 -17.54 11.56
CA ARG A 27 17.15 -17.51 11.26
C ARG A 27 16.93 -17.02 9.82
N PRO A 28 15.82 -17.42 9.16
CA PRO A 28 15.52 -16.92 7.83
C PRO A 28 15.42 -15.39 7.80
N PRO A 29 15.90 -14.73 6.75
CA PRO A 29 15.67 -13.30 6.57
C PRO A 29 14.18 -13.05 6.28
N VAL A 30 13.62 -11.98 6.83
CA VAL A 30 12.24 -11.54 6.59
C VAL A 30 12.29 -10.19 5.89
N VAL A 31 11.57 -10.08 4.76
CA VAL A 31 11.33 -8.80 4.08
C VAL A 31 9.86 -8.45 4.22
N VAL A 32 9.59 -7.27 4.75
CA VAL A 32 8.25 -6.78 5.07
C VAL A 32 7.78 -5.79 4.00
N PHE A 33 6.54 -5.94 3.57
CA PHE A 33 5.89 -5.02 2.64
C PHE A 33 4.53 -4.58 3.17
N ASP A 34 4.27 -3.29 3.15
CA ASP A 34 2.91 -2.77 3.18
C ASP A 34 2.24 -2.97 1.82
N LEU A 35 0.91 -2.82 1.74
CA LEU A 35 0.15 -3.02 0.51
C LEU A 35 -0.30 -1.71 -0.13
N ASP A 36 -1.20 -0.96 0.52
CA ASP A 36 -1.83 0.23 -0.05
C ASP A 36 -0.83 1.37 -0.20
N ALA A 37 -0.76 1.96 -1.40
CA ALA A 37 0.24 2.96 -1.78
C ALA A 37 1.71 2.49 -1.64
N THR A 38 1.95 1.21 -1.36
CA THR A 38 3.29 0.58 -1.32
C THR A 38 3.45 -0.45 -2.43
N LEU A 39 2.78 -1.59 -2.38
CA LEU A 39 2.76 -2.58 -3.46
C LEU A 39 1.66 -2.31 -4.48
N PHE A 40 0.56 -1.67 -4.06
CA PHE A 40 -0.60 -1.37 -4.89
C PHE A 40 -0.97 0.11 -4.89
N ASP A 41 -1.23 0.64 -6.09
CA ASP A 41 -1.94 1.90 -6.28
C ASP A 41 -3.44 1.64 -6.11
N ASN A 42 -4.04 2.17 -5.06
CA ASN A 42 -5.46 2.04 -4.75
C ASN A 42 -6.33 3.22 -5.25
N ARG A 43 -5.73 4.18 -5.96
CA ARG A 43 -6.47 5.29 -6.57
C ARG A 43 -7.50 4.83 -7.61
N PRO A 44 -7.23 3.78 -8.44
CA PRO A 44 -8.24 3.22 -9.33
C PRO A 44 -9.48 2.70 -8.60
N ARG A 45 -9.34 2.14 -7.38
CA ARG A 45 -10.45 1.74 -6.54
C ARG A 45 -11.36 2.94 -6.21
N THR A 46 -10.76 4.04 -5.78
CA THR A 46 -11.49 5.28 -5.50
C THR A 46 -12.23 5.80 -6.74
N LEU A 47 -11.60 5.79 -7.93
CA LEU A 47 -12.25 6.22 -9.16
C LEU A 47 -13.44 5.33 -9.54
N GLU A 48 -13.30 4.01 -9.45
CA GLU A 48 -14.41 3.09 -9.77
C GLU A 48 -15.61 3.31 -8.84
N ILE A 49 -15.37 3.45 -7.53
CA ILE A 49 -16.43 3.76 -6.57
C ILE A 49 -17.12 5.08 -6.91
N ILE A 50 -16.36 6.11 -7.28
CA ILE A 50 -16.94 7.40 -7.69
C ILE A 50 -17.73 7.28 -8.98
N HIS A 51 -17.24 6.53 -9.97
CA HIS A 51 -17.97 6.30 -11.22
C HIS A 51 -19.28 5.50 -11.00
N GLU A 52 -19.26 4.56 -10.05
CA GLU A 52 -20.47 3.86 -9.66
C GLU A 52 -21.48 4.81 -9.01
N PHE A 53 -21.04 5.66 -8.08
CA PHE A 53 -21.87 6.69 -7.48
C PHE A 53 -22.48 7.64 -8.51
N VAL A 54 -21.72 8.03 -9.53
CA VAL A 54 -22.24 8.89 -10.61
C VAL A 54 -23.41 8.24 -11.32
N ARG A 55 -23.35 6.93 -11.62
CA ARG A 55 -24.45 6.19 -12.27
C ARG A 55 -25.74 6.20 -11.45
N GLU A 56 -25.63 6.33 -10.11
CA GLU A 56 -26.79 6.41 -9.23
C GLU A 56 -27.41 7.82 -9.15
N VAL A 57 -26.61 8.87 -9.33
CA VAL A 57 -27.05 10.25 -9.07
C VAL A 57 -27.17 11.13 -10.31
N GLU A 58 -26.78 10.65 -11.50
CA GLU A 58 -26.69 11.47 -12.73
C GLU A 58 -28.04 12.07 -13.17
N GLU A 59 -29.14 11.37 -12.91
CA GLU A 59 -30.48 11.87 -13.23
C GLU A 59 -30.95 12.94 -12.22
N ASP A 60 -30.63 12.76 -10.93
CA ASP A 60 -31.10 13.61 -9.84
C ASP A 60 -30.19 14.85 -9.61
N ASP A 61 -28.88 14.72 -9.79
CA ASP A 61 -27.90 15.78 -9.62
C ASP A 61 -26.84 15.77 -10.75
N PRO A 62 -27.23 16.18 -11.98
CA PRO A 62 -26.33 16.17 -13.13
C PRO A 62 -25.14 17.12 -12.98
N GLU A 63 -25.25 18.17 -12.13
CA GLU A 63 -24.11 19.06 -11.85
C GLU A 63 -23.04 18.33 -11.04
N LEU A 64 -23.43 17.59 -10.01
CA LEU A 64 -22.52 16.78 -9.22
C LEU A 64 -21.88 15.67 -10.07
N ALA A 65 -22.71 14.94 -10.84
CA ALA A 65 -22.25 13.88 -11.73
C ALA A 65 -21.17 14.38 -12.71
N ASN A 66 -21.41 15.51 -13.39
CA ASN A 66 -20.45 16.08 -14.34
C ASN A 66 -19.11 16.48 -13.67
N LYS A 67 -19.13 17.00 -12.43
CA LYS A 67 -17.92 17.29 -11.67
C LYS A 67 -17.14 16.03 -11.34
N LEU A 68 -17.82 15.00 -10.85
CA LEU A 68 -17.20 13.72 -10.50
C LEU A 68 -16.63 13.00 -11.74
N LEU A 69 -17.30 13.07 -12.89
CA LEU A 69 -16.80 12.53 -14.16
C LEU A 69 -15.54 13.24 -14.69
N SER A 70 -15.22 14.43 -14.20
CA SER A 70 -13.99 15.13 -14.56
C SER A 70 -12.76 14.64 -13.78
N LEU A 71 -12.93 13.75 -12.79
CA LEU A 71 -11.83 13.19 -12.03
C LEU A 71 -10.95 12.28 -12.88
N GLU A 72 -9.66 12.56 -12.85
CA GLU A 72 -8.61 11.72 -13.43
C GLU A 72 -7.79 11.08 -12.30
N LEU A 73 -7.10 9.98 -12.60
CA LEU A 73 -6.28 9.26 -11.63
C LEU A 73 -5.27 10.16 -10.88
N GLY A 74 -4.67 11.11 -11.59
CA GLY A 74 -3.74 12.08 -11.01
C GLY A 74 -4.35 13.11 -10.05
N MET A 75 -5.68 13.20 -10.01
CA MET A 75 -6.42 14.09 -9.11
C MET A 75 -6.86 13.40 -7.82
N VAL A 76 -6.69 12.08 -7.73
CA VAL A 76 -7.05 11.32 -6.53
C VAL A 76 -5.98 11.54 -5.48
N GLU A 77 -6.36 12.20 -4.39
CA GLU A 77 -5.52 12.54 -3.25
C GLU A 77 -5.70 11.52 -2.12
N TYR A 78 -4.80 11.51 -1.13
CA TYR A 78 -4.89 10.66 0.06
C TYR A 78 -6.23 10.83 0.79
N LEU A 79 -6.67 12.08 0.96
CA LEU A 79 -7.99 12.37 1.53
C LEU A 79 -9.02 12.54 0.42
N LEU A 80 -10.09 11.77 0.46
CA LEU A 80 -11.20 11.89 -0.50
C LEU A 80 -11.76 13.31 -0.57
N THR A 81 -11.81 14.03 0.57
CA THR A 81 -12.26 15.43 0.60
C THR A 81 -11.40 16.36 -0.25
N ASP A 82 -10.12 16.10 -0.39
CA ASP A 82 -9.23 16.89 -1.23
C ASP A 82 -9.39 16.50 -2.71
N THR A 83 -9.59 15.21 -3.00
CA THR A 83 -10.02 14.74 -4.33
C THR A 83 -11.31 15.42 -4.79
N LEU A 84 -12.33 15.49 -3.92
CA LEU A 84 -13.60 16.14 -4.25
C LEU A 84 -13.45 17.65 -4.48
N LYS A 85 -12.58 18.33 -3.71
CA LYS A 85 -12.24 19.75 -3.96
C LYS A 85 -11.55 19.95 -5.30
N ALA A 86 -10.66 19.04 -5.70
CA ALA A 86 -9.94 19.11 -6.97
C ALA A 86 -10.89 19.10 -8.19
N CYS A 87 -12.03 18.39 -8.11
CA CYS A 87 -13.07 18.41 -9.15
C CYS A 87 -14.20 19.44 -8.90
N GLY A 88 -14.03 20.33 -7.92
CA GLY A 88 -14.97 21.43 -7.69
C GLY A 88 -16.23 21.08 -6.87
N VAL A 89 -16.18 20.00 -6.07
CA VAL A 89 -17.25 19.62 -5.14
C VAL A 89 -16.94 20.19 -3.76
N TYR A 90 -17.63 21.29 -3.36
CA TYR A 90 -17.41 22.01 -2.11
C TYR A 90 -18.62 22.01 -1.17
N ARG A 91 -19.82 21.69 -1.66
CA ARG A 91 -21.04 21.69 -0.83
C ARG A 91 -20.97 20.54 0.18
N ALA A 92 -21.11 20.88 1.46
CA ALA A 92 -20.95 19.93 2.56
C ALA A 92 -21.90 18.71 2.49
N ASP A 93 -23.14 18.90 2.01
CA ASP A 93 -24.09 17.84 1.82
C ASP A 93 -23.65 16.85 0.73
N ARG A 94 -23.18 17.38 -0.43
CA ARG A 94 -22.64 16.56 -1.53
C ARG A 94 -21.35 15.83 -1.13
N VAL A 95 -20.43 16.54 -0.47
CA VAL A 95 -19.19 15.93 0.06
C VAL A 95 -19.53 14.77 1.00
N LYS A 96 -20.44 14.98 1.95
CA LYS A 96 -20.87 13.93 2.87
C LYS A 96 -21.50 12.74 2.15
N GLN A 97 -22.36 12.98 1.14
CA GLN A 97 -23.01 11.93 0.36
C GLN A 97 -21.97 11.04 -0.35
N VAL A 98 -21.03 11.66 -1.09
CA VAL A 98 -19.98 10.91 -1.79
C VAL A 98 -19.07 10.19 -0.80
N THR A 99 -18.68 10.85 0.31
CA THR A 99 -17.79 10.24 1.31
C THR A 99 -18.43 9.02 1.98
N ASN A 100 -19.72 9.07 2.32
CA ASN A 100 -20.40 7.93 2.90
C ASN A 100 -20.46 6.76 1.92
N TYR A 101 -20.86 7.03 0.66
CA TYR A 101 -20.91 6.02 -0.40
C TYR A 101 -19.56 5.35 -0.64
N TRP A 102 -18.50 6.18 -0.70
CA TRP A 102 -17.13 5.71 -0.88
C TRP A 102 -16.66 4.87 0.33
N HIS A 103 -16.92 5.32 1.55
CA HIS A 103 -16.48 4.64 2.78
C HIS A 103 -17.07 3.22 2.90
N GLU A 104 -18.34 3.04 2.55
CA GLU A 104 -19.03 1.74 2.58
C GLU A 104 -18.41 0.73 1.59
N ARG A 105 -17.66 1.20 0.58
CA ARG A 105 -17.15 0.37 -0.53
C ARG A 105 -15.62 0.25 -0.54
N PHE A 106 -14.92 1.28 -0.11
CA PHE A 106 -13.46 1.31 -0.17
C PHE A 106 -12.81 0.22 0.68
N PHE A 107 -13.44 -0.14 1.79
CA PHE A 107 -13.00 -1.19 2.71
C PHE A 107 -13.74 -2.52 2.49
N ASP A 108 -14.16 -2.79 1.26
CA ASP A 108 -14.88 -4.00 0.88
C ASP A 108 -14.05 -4.85 -0.09
N ASP A 109 -14.08 -6.17 0.09
CA ASP A 109 -13.36 -7.17 -0.71
C ASP A 109 -13.58 -7.02 -2.21
N ASP A 110 -14.80 -6.67 -2.64
CA ASP A 110 -15.19 -6.61 -4.06
C ASP A 110 -14.41 -5.50 -4.82
N TYR A 111 -14.08 -4.40 -4.15
CA TYR A 111 -13.41 -3.26 -4.79
C TYR A 111 -11.88 -3.38 -4.82
N ILE A 112 -11.29 -4.30 -4.04
CA ILE A 112 -9.84 -4.53 -4.05
C ILE A 112 -9.35 -4.99 -5.43
N ALA A 113 -10.20 -5.62 -6.22
CA ALA A 113 -9.89 -6.01 -7.60
C ALA A 113 -9.45 -4.82 -8.48
N CYS A 114 -9.89 -3.59 -8.16
CA CYS A 114 -9.53 -2.38 -8.88
C CYS A 114 -8.09 -1.88 -8.61
N ASP A 115 -7.41 -2.36 -7.57
CA ASP A 115 -6.05 -1.96 -7.26
C ASP A 115 -5.09 -2.38 -8.37
N VAL A 116 -4.05 -1.59 -8.60
CA VAL A 116 -3.04 -1.87 -9.64
C VAL A 116 -1.67 -1.97 -8.98
N PRO A 117 -0.88 -3.04 -9.23
CA PRO A 117 0.47 -3.12 -8.69
C PRO A 117 1.34 -1.96 -9.15
N PHE A 118 2.18 -1.41 -8.27
CA PHE A 118 3.24 -0.51 -8.71
C PHE A 118 4.23 -1.23 -9.60
N GLY A 119 4.85 -0.46 -10.51
CA GLY A 119 5.78 -1.01 -11.49
C GLY A 119 6.89 -1.86 -10.85
N GLY A 120 7.02 -3.11 -11.30
CA GLY A 120 8.03 -4.06 -10.81
C GLY A 120 7.72 -4.73 -9.46
N ALA A 121 6.64 -4.36 -8.76
CA ALA A 121 6.37 -4.90 -7.42
C ALA A 121 6.17 -6.42 -7.41
N PRO A 122 5.34 -7.03 -8.29
CA PRO A 122 5.19 -8.48 -8.30
C PRO A 122 6.49 -9.22 -8.60
N GLU A 123 7.28 -8.72 -9.55
CA GLU A 123 8.57 -9.29 -9.96
C GLU A 123 9.57 -9.23 -8.81
N TYR A 124 9.66 -8.08 -8.14
CA TYR A 124 10.59 -7.87 -7.05
C TYR A 124 10.27 -8.75 -5.84
N VAL A 125 9.00 -8.79 -5.41
CA VAL A 125 8.59 -9.65 -4.28
C VAL A 125 8.81 -11.13 -4.59
N ARG A 126 8.54 -11.58 -5.83
CA ARG A 126 8.89 -12.94 -6.26
C ARG A 126 10.39 -13.21 -6.21
N ALA A 127 11.21 -12.24 -6.63
CA ALA A 127 12.66 -12.39 -6.59
C ALA A 127 13.19 -12.49 -5.14
N ILE A 128 12.67 -11.69 -4.22
CA ILE A 128 12.96 -11.76 -2.78
C ILE A 128 12.59 -13.12 -2.21
N TYR A 129 11.38 -13.62 -2.51
CA TYR A 129 10.93 -14.94 -2.07
C TYR A 129 11.78 -16.07 -2.65
N ALA A 130 12.06 -16.03 -3.96
CA ALA A 130 12.91 -17.02 -4.63
C ALA A 130 14.36 -17.03 -4.15
N ALA A 131 14.85 -15.90 -3.64
CA ALA A 131 16.17 -15.78 -3.02
C ALA A 131 16.25 -16.44 -1.63
N GLY A 132 15.11 -16.82 -1.03
CA GLY A 132 15.04 -17.56 0.23
C GLY A 132 14.57 -16.75 1.43
N ALA A 133 14.11 -15.53 1.25
CA ALA A 133 13.50 -14.75 2.33
C ALA A 133 12.07 -15.22 2.63
N ASN A 134 11.67 -15.16 3.88
CA ASN A 134 10.27 -15.09 4.23
C ASN A 134 9.73 -13.69 3.85
N VAL A 135 8.53 -13.65 3.27
CA VAL A 135 7.85 -12.40 2.90
C VAL A 135 6.68 -12.16 3.85
N ALA A 136 6.63 -10.98 4.45
CA ALA A 136 5.53 -10.58 5.32
C ALA A 136 4.80 -9.38 4.71
N TYR A 137 3.51 -9.56 4.42
CA TYR A 137 2.60 -8.45 4.09
C TYR A 137 1.96 -7.95 5.40
N VAL A 138 2.17 -6.68 5.74
CA VAL A 138 1.63 -6.06 6.97
C VAL A 138 0.86 -4.81 6.59
N THR A 139 -0.47 -4.90 6.56
CA THR A 139 -1.32 -3.89 5.95
C THR A 139 -2.39 -3.34 6.90
N GLY A 140 -2.77 -2.08 6.68
CA GLY A 140 -3.91 -1.44 7.34
C GLY A 140 -5.29 -1.96 6.90
N ARG A 141 -5.37 -2.86 5.91
CA ARG A 141 -6.60 -3.57 5.57
C ARG A 141 -7.07 -4.42 6.74
N ASP A 142 -8.37 -4.63 6.88
CA ASP A 142 -8.91 -5.42 7.98
C ASP A 142 -9.38 -6.82 7.54
N VAL A 143 -9.47 -7.71 8.53
CA VAL A 143 -9.86 -9.12 8.29
C VAL A 143 -11.33 -9.24 7.88
N ALA A 144 -12.19 -8.37 8.44
CA ALA A 144 -13.63 -8.52 8.29
C ALA A 144 -14.13 -8.16 6.88
N GLY A 145 -13.60 -7.06 6.32
CA GLY A 145 -14.05 -6.51 5.04
C GLY A 145 -13.10 -6.75 3.87
N MET A 146 -11.81 -7.07 4.11
CA MET A 146 -10.79 -6.97 3.07
C MET A 146 -9.89 -8.22 2.90
N LEU A 147 -10.06 -9.27 3.70
CA LEU A 147 -9.17 -10.43 3.67
C LEU A 147 -9.26 -11.21 2.35
N ILE A 148 -10.47 -11.50 1.90
CA ILE A 148 -10.71 -12.37 0.74
C ILE A 148 -10.24 -11.67 -0.54
N GLY A 149 -10.62 -10.40 -0.73
CA GLY A 149 -10.18 -9.59 -1.86
C GLY A 149 -8.67 -9.38 -1.86
N THR A 150 -8.04 -9.17 -0.68
CA THR A 150 -6.59 -9.03 -0.57
C THR A 150 -5.86 -10.29 -1.00
N VAL A 151 -6.27 -11.47 -0.51
CA VAL A 151 -5.66 -12.75 -0.92
C VAL A 151 -5.89 -13.01 -2.40
N GLY A 152 -7.09 -12.75 -2.91
CA GLY A 152 -7.43 -12.85 -4.33
C GLY A 152 -6.53 -11.97 -5.18
N LYS A 153 -6.41 -10.69 -4.82
CA LYS A 153 -5.59 -9.71 -5.56
C LYS A 153 -4.10 -10.07 -5.56
N LEU A 154 -3.54 -10.44 -4.42
CA LEU A 154 -2.14 -10.90 -4.34
C LEU A 154 -1.89 -12.10 -5.26
N ARG A 155 -2.79 -13.10 -5.25
CA ARG A 155 -2.70 -14.29 -6.11
C ARG A 155 -2.77 -13.92 -7.59
N ASP A 156 -3.74 -13.11 -7.98
CA ASP A 156 -4.04 -12.80 -9.38
C ASP A 156 -2.96 -11.93 -10.03
N GLU A 157 -2.28 -11.10 -9.24
CA GLU A 157 -1.10 -10.33 -9.67
C GLU A 157 0.22 -11.12 -9.53
N GLY A 158 0.17 -12.37 -9.09
CA GLY A 158 1.32 -13.26 -9.03
C GLY A 158 2.27 -13.01 -7.86
N PHE A 159 1.81 -12.35 -6.80
CA PHE A 159 2.56 -12.29 -5.54
C PHE A 159 2.54 -13.65 -4.83
N PRO A 160 3.63 -14.06 -4.16
CA PRO A 160 3.61 -15.27 -3.36
C PRO A 160 2.63 -15.12 -2.19
N ILE A 161 1.63 -16.02 -2.13
CA ILE A 161 0.61 -16.05 -1.08
C ILE A 161 0.14 -17.49 -0.86
N GLY A 162 -0.16 -17.85 0.41
CA GLY A 162 -0.66 -19.18 0.75
C GLY A 162 0.38 -20.31 0.62
N VAL A 163 1.66 -19.98 0.55
CA VAL A 163 2.79 -20.90 0.50
C VAL A 163 3.70 -20.72 1.73
N ALA A 164 4.57 -21.68 1.99
CA ALA A 164 5.48 -21.63 3.15
C ALA A 164 6.39 -20.38 3.10
N GLY A 165 6.64 -19.76 4.24
CA GLY A 165 7.47 -18.55 4.34
C GLY A 165 6.73 -17.26 3.99
N ILE A 166 5.39 -17.30 3.88
CA ILE A 166 4.57 -16.11 3.65
C ILE A 166 3.69 -15.82 4.86
N GLU A 167 3.77 -14.62 5.36
CA GLU A 167 2.89 -14.06 6.39
C GLU A 167 2.00 -12.98 5.78
N LEU A 168 0.73 -12.97 6.17
CA LEU A 168 -0.22 -11.91 5.82
C LEU A 168 -0.92 -11.44 7.09
N LEU A 169 -0.61 -10.21 7.53
CA LEU A 169 -1.11 -9.62 8.76
C LEU A 169 -2.02 -8.43 8.42
N LEU A 170 -3.30 -8.57 8.73
CA LEU A 170 -4.33 -7.54 8.59
C LEU A 170 -4.78 -7.08 9.98
N LYS A 171 -5.37 -5.89 10.06
CA LYS A 171 -6.05 -5.44 11.26
C LYS A 171 -7.20 -6.39 11.63
N PRO A 172 -7.49 -6.59 12.92
CA PRO A 172 -8.64 -7.41 13.32
C PRO A 172 -9.99 -6.79 12.89
N ASP A 173 -10.06 -5.45 12.83
CA ASP A 173 -11.24 -4.68 12.45
C ASP A 173 -10.86 -3.28 11.94
N GLU A 174 -11.81 -2.58 11.30
CA GLU A 174 -11.62 -1.24 10.72
C GLU A 174 -11.33 -0.14 11.76
N HIS A 175 -11.75 -0.33 13.02
CA HIS A 175 -11.65 0.70 14.06
C HIS A 175 -10.23 0.83 14.63
N MET A 176 -9.39 -0.18 14.48
CA MET A 176 -8.01 -0.13 14.92
C MET A 176 -7.19 0.83 14.04
N HIS A 177 -6.47 1.77 14.68
CA HIS A 177 -5.57 2.65 13.96
C HIS A 177 -4.36 1.89 13.38
N ASP A 178 -3.97 2.20 12.15
CA ASP A 178 -2.90 1.52 11.40
C ASP A 178 -1.56 1.54 12.16
N GLU A 179 -1.16 2.70 12.71
CA GLU A 179 0.07 2.80 13.50
C GLU A 179 0.03 1.89 14.76
N ALA A 180 -1.09 1.85 15.45
CA ALA A 180 -1.25 0.99 16.63
C ALA A 180 -1.18 -0.50 16.25
N PHE A 181 -1.80 -0.87 15.14
CA PHE A 181 -1.71 -2.21 14.58
C PHE A 181 -0.27 -2.58 14.22
N LYS A 182 0.41 -1.78 13.38
CA LYS A 182 1.79 -2.06 12.95
C LYS A 182 2.76 -2.09 14.12
N ARG A 183 2.59 -1.23 15.14
CA ARG A 183 3.37 -1.24 16.38
C ARG A 183 3.26 -2.57 17.15
N GLY A 184 2.09 -3.20 17.12
CA GLY A 184 1.87 -4.52 17.73
C GLY A 184 2.26 -5.70 16.84
N ALA A 185 2.02 -5.59 15.53
CA ALA A 185 2.23 -6.66 14.56
C ALA A 185 3.70 -6.88 14.20
N LEU A 186 4.45 -5.81 13.91
CA LEU A 186 5.84 -5.90 13.44
C LEU A 186 6.75 -6.73 14.38
N PRO A 187 6.74 -6.55 15.72
CA PRO A 187 7.58 -7.38 16.60
C PRO A 187 7.26 -8.87 16.56
N THR A 188 6.03 -9.25 16.17
CA THR A 188 5.64 -10.66 16.07
C THR A 188 6.37 -11.40 14.97
N LEU A 189 6.87 -10.69 13.96
CA LEU A 189 7.63 -11.26 12.84
C LEU A 189 8.96 -11.88 13.28
N GLU A 190 9.47 -11.51 14.44
CA GLU A 190 10.62 -12.20 15.05
C GLU A 190 10.36 -13.70 15.26
N ARG A 191 9.11 -14.15 15.27
CA ARG A 191 8.77 -15.59 15.36
C ARG A 191 9.10 -16.37 14.09
N VAL A 192 9.06 -15.68 12.94
CA VAL A 192 9.25 -16.33 11.62
C VAL A 192 10.61 -16.04 10.99
N GLY A 193 11.39 -15.10 11.54
CA GLY A 193 12.73 -14.82 11.03
C GLY A 193 13.35 -13.57 11.60
N GLU A 194 14.33 -13.03 10.91
CA GLU A 194 15.00 -11.78 11.22
C GLU A 194 14.61 -10.72 10.18
N VAL A 195 14.02 -9.61 10.61
CA VAL A 195 13.57 -8.54 9.71
C VAL A 195 14.78 -7.78 9.19
N ILE A 196 15.07 -7.90 7.90
CA ILE A 196 16.24 -7.29 7.26
C ILE A 196 15.89 -6.12 6.34
N ALA A 197 14.66 -6.08 5.83
CA ALA A 197 14.18 -4.95 5.04
C ALA A 197 12.67 -4.73 5.27
N LEU A 198 12.23 -3.47 5.17
CA LEU A 198 10.82 -3.08 5.23
C LEU A 198 10.53 -1.98 4.21
N PHE A 199 9.41 -2.14 3.49
CA PHE A 199 8.90 -1.20 2.50
C PHE A 199 7.51 -0.70 2.92
N ASP A 200 7.34 0.62 3.01
CA ASP A 200 6.08 1.26 3.42
C ASP A 200 6.03 2.68 2.83
N ASN A 201 4.86 3.22 2.55
CA ASN A 201 4.70 4.59 2.04
C ASN A 201 4.62 5.63 3.18
N GLU A 202 4.22 5.22 4.39
CA GLU A 202 3.97 6.13 5.51
C GLU A 202 5.25 6.39 6.32
N PRO A 203 5.72 7.66 6.43
CA PRO A 203 6.89 8.01 7.21
C PRO A 203 6.83 7.56 8.67
N ALA A 204 5.63 7.58 9.28
CA ALA A 204 5.43 7.12 10.66
C ALA A 204 5.78 5.63 10.82
N ASN A 205 5.37 4.80 9.85
CA ASN A 205 5.65 3.37 9.85
C ASN A 205 7.14 3.09 9.58
N CYS A 206 7.74 3.82 8.64
CA CYS A 206 9.17 3.73 8.36
C CYS A 206 10.01 4.07 9.61
N ASN A 207 9.68 5.17 10.28
CA ASN A 207 10.35 5.57 11.53
C ASN A 207 10.14 4.55 12.66
N LEU A 208 8.95 3.98 12.75
CA LEU A 208 8.66 2.89 13.69
C LEU A 208 9.53 1.67 13.41
N ALA A 209 9.62 1.24 12.14
CA ALA A 209 10.43 0.10 11.74
C ALA A 209 11.91 0.30 12.08
N LYS A 210 12.47 1.50 11.85
CA LYS A 210 13.85 1.85 12.25
C LYS A 210 14.07 1.74 13.76
N SER A 211 13.06 2.12 14.54
CA SER A 211 13.15 2.03 16.01
C SER A 211 13.08 0.59 16.53
N LEU A 212 12.29 -0.26 15.86
CA LEU A 212 12.11 -1.67 16.24
C LEU A 212 13.25 -2.57 15.76
N PHE A 213 13.74 -2.31 14.56
CA PHE A 213 14.73 -3.12 13.85
C PHE A 213 15.89 -2.23 13.38
N PRO A 214 16.76 -1.71 14.28
CA PRO A 214 17.83 -0.76 13.89
C PRO A 214 18.71 -1.21 12.72
N PRO A 215 19.08 -2.51 12.55
CA PRO A 215 19.86 -2.98 11.41
C PRO A 215 19.07 -3.08 10.09
N CYS A 216 17.73 -2.99 10.14
CA CYS A 216 16.87 -3.18 8.98
C CYS A 216 17.06 -2.06 7.95
N THR A 217 17.12 -2.43 6.66
CA THR A 217 16.99 -1.49 5.56
C THR A 217 15.54 -1.07 5.45
N VAL A 218 15.23 0.19 5.79
CA VAL A 218 13.86 0.72 5.67
C VAL A 218 13.78 1.58 4.43
N VAL A 219 12.76 1.35 3.62
CA VAL A 219 12.53 1.99 2.32
C VAL A 219 11.14 2.60 2.29
N GLN A 220 11.07 3.91 2.10
CA GLN A 220 9.82 4.61 1.84
C GLN A 220 9.49 4.60 0.35
N LEU A 221 8.24 4.29 0.01
CA LEU A 221 7.68 4.53 -1.32
C LEU A 221 7.21 5.99 -1.40
N GLU A 222 7.74 6.76 -2.38
CA GLU A 222 7.32 8.15 -2.63
C GLU A 222 5.99 8.17 -3.41
N THR A 223 4.94 7.77 -2.71
CA THR A 223 3.57 7.67 -3.21
C THR A 223 2.63 8.52 -2.34
N GLN A 224 1.35 8.21 -2.29
CA GLN A 224 0.42 8.88 -1.39
C GLN A 224 0.76 8.59 0.08
N LYS A 225 0.68 9.61 0.92
CA LYS A 225 0.91 9.51 2.37
C LYS A 225 0.00 10.46 3.12
N VAL A 226 -0.22 10.20 4.40
CA VAL A 226 -1.10 11.03 5.23
C VAL A 226 -0.61 12.48 5.26
N PRO A 227 -1.49 13.49 5.06
CA PRO A 227 -1.12 14.89 5.20
C PRO A 227 -0.60 15.21 6.59
N GLY A 228 0.54 15.90 6.66
CA GLY A 228 1.18 16.21 7.94
C GLY A 228 1.97 15.06 8.56
N ALA A 229 2.31 14.04 7.77
CA ALA A 229 3.20 12.95 8.19
C ALA A 229 4.48 13.48 8.87
N PRO A 230 5.04 12.74 9.85
CA PRO A 230 6.28 13.14 10.50
C PRO A 230 7.44 13.18 9.49
N VAL A 231 8.48 13.93 9.86
CA VAL A 231 9.74 13.93 9.08
C VAL A 231 10.32 12.52 9.08
N LEU A 232 10.74 12.06 7.91
CA LEU A 232 11.38 10.78 7.72
C LEU A 232 12.76 10.77 8.40
N ALA A 233 13.12 9.67 9.03
CA ALA A 233 14.46 9.51 9.60
C ALA A 233 15.53 9.55 8.51
N ASP A 234 16.70 10.15 8.80
CA ASP A 234 17.76 10.42 7.81
C ASP A 234 18.32 9.17 7.11
N ASP A 235 18.20 8.01 7.75
CA ASP A 235 18.72 6.74 7.25
C ASP A 235 17.64 5.85 6.58
N VAL A 236 16.46 6.40 6.29
CA VAL A 236 15.43 5.76 5.48
C VAL A 236 15.65 6.11 4.01
N GLU A 237 15.75 5.08 3.19
CA GLU A 237 15.90 5.22 1.74
C GLU A 237 14.54 5.51 1.08
N VAL A 238 14.55 6.17 -0.09
CA VAL A 238 13.32 6.54 -0.80
C VAL A 238 13.36 6.04 -2.24
N ILE A 239 12.28 5.40 -2.69
CA ILE A 239 12.11 4.96 -4.09
C ILE A 239 10.73 5.34 -4.61
N ALA A 240 10.56 5.39 -5.93
CA ALA A 240 9.29 5.70 -6.57
C ALA A 240 8.44 4.44 -6.86
N ASP A 241 9.08 3.32 -7.17
CA ASP A 241 8.46 2.03 -7.48
C ASP A 241 9.50 0.89 -7.37
N PHE A 242 9.17 -0.32 -7.85
CA PHE A 242 10.05 -1.50 -7.75
C PHE A 242 10.75 -1.87 -9.07
N ARG A 243 10.74 -1.00 -10.08
CA ARG A 243 11.42 -1.29 -11.36
C ARG A 243 12.93 -1.27 -11.20
N THR A 244 13.60 -2.26 -11.78
CA THR A 244 15.04 -2.40 -11.85
C THR A 244 15.60 -2.27 -13.26
N SER A 245 14.72 -2.11 -14.26
CA SER A 245 15.07 -1.94 -15.68
C SER A 245 14.02 -1.11 -16.42
#